data_e3430f475c52a36f789744be42918122
#
_entry.id   e3430f475c52a36f789744be42918122
#
_cell.length_a   1.000
_cell.length_b   1.000
_cell.length_c   1.000
_cell.angle_alpha   90.00
_cell.angle_beta   90.00
_cell.angle_gamma   90.00
#
_symmetry.space_group_name_H-M   'P 1'
#
loop_
_entity.id
_entity.type
_entity.pdbx_description
1 polymer ?
#
loop_
_entity_poly.entity_id
_entity_poly.type
_entity_poly.pdbx_seq_one_letter_code
_entity_poly.pdbx_strand_id
1 'polypeptide(L)'
;QCDWSSDVCSSDLIVRLAIITNGGGPAILATDHLIRHGGQLAVLSSRTKETLSPVLSPHWSKDNPLDLMGDATPDHYRAALKACIHDEQIDGILIILSPQAVLDPAEVAAAVKEAGQSRHKTILAAWMGEQKVAAGRDVLDAAHIPVYRYPESAVEVFMKMYAYGKALELVYETPPDIPKRFKPKTEEALQ
;
A
#
# COMPACT_ATOMS: atom_id res chain seq x y z
N GLN A 1 -21.00 -32.19 0.73
CA GLN A 1 -21.15 -30.86 0.12
C GLN A 1 -20.00 -29.99 0.65
N CYS A 2 -18.88 -29.96 -0.08
CA CYS A 2 -17.76 -29.08 0.27
C CYS A 2 -18.14 -27.65 -0.13
N ASP A 3 -18.27 -26.78 0.83
CA ASP A 3 -18.50 -25.35 0.62
C ASP A 3 -17.15 -24.73 0.20
N TRP A 4 -17.00 -24.50 -1.09
CA TRP A 4 -15.79 -23.91 -1.69
C TRP A 4 -15.65 -22.42 -1.44
N SER A 5 -16.57 -21.79 -0.69
CA SER A 5 -16.63 -20.34 -0.52
C SER A 5 -15.90 -19.81 0.71
N SER A 6 -15.49 -20.67 1.65
CA SER A 6 -15.00 -20.21 2.97
C SER A 6 -13.54 -20.54 3.31
N ASP A 7 -12.91 -21.52 2.65
CA ASP A 7 -11.61 -22.02 3.13
C ASP A 7 -10.36 -21.48 2.40
N VAL A 8 -10.50 -20.71 1.33
CA VAL A 8 -9.36 -20.15 0.58
C VAL A 8 -9.04 -18.70 0.99
N CYS A 9 -9.80 -18.11 1.88
CA CYS A 9 -9.76 -16.66 2.11
C CYS A 9 -9.39 -16.18 3.52
N SER A 10 -8.89 -17.01 4.43
CA SER A 10 -9.01 -16.50 5.80
C SER A 10 -7.77 -16.39 6.68
N SER A 11 -6.56 -16.74 6.36
CA SER A 11 -5.57 -16.54 7.43
C SER A 11 -4.19 -15.95 7.11
N ASP A 12 -3.74 -15.95 5.85
CA ASP A 12 -2.34 -15.57 5.60
C ASP A 12 -2.14 -14.37 4.64
N LEU A 13 -3.20 -13.67 4.27
CA LEU A 13 -3.18 -12.59 3.28
C LEU A 13 -3.34 -11.20 3.88
N ILE A 14 -2.81 -10.96 5.07
CA ILE A 14 -2.87 -9.63 5.67
C ILE A 14 -1.76 -8.78 5.08
N VAL A 15 -2.12 -7.92 4.12
CA VAL A 15 -1.22 -6.91 3.56
C VAL A 15 -1.35 -5.59 4.33
N ARG A 16 -0.21 -4.99 4.67
CA ARG A 16 -0.12 -3.79 5.51
C ARG A 16 0.25 -2.59 4.65
N LEU A 17 -0.67 -1.65 4.54
CA LEU A 17 -0.50 -0.42 3.74
C LEU A 17 -0.21 0.79 4.65
N ALA A 18 0.83 1.55 4.34
CA ALA A 18 1.01 2.89 4.88
C ALA A 18 0.36 3.92 3.95
N ILE A 19 -0.34 4.89 4.51
CA ILE A 19 -0.99 5.98 3.78
C ILE A 19 -0.36 7.30 4.23
N ILE A 20 0.26 8.02 3.28
CA ILE A 20 0.85 9.34 3.51
C ILE A 20 -0.05 10.36 2.83
N THR A 21 -0.52 11.37 3.54
CA THR A 21 -1.48 12.34 3.01
C THR A 21 -1.29 13.73 3.62
N ASN A 22 -1.76 14.77 2.92
CA ASN A 22 -1.93 16.12 3.46
C ASN A 22 -3.41 16.48 3.72
N GLY A 23 -4.28 15.48 3.76
CA GLY A 23 -5.71 15.68 3.98
C GLY A 23 -6.39 14.43 4.52
N GLY A 24 -7.02 14.56 5.68
CA GLY A 24 -7.64 13.44 6.40
C GLY A 24 -8.81 12.79 5.66
N GLY A 25 -9.62 13.55 4.91
CA GLY A 25 -10.79 13.02 4.19
C GLY A 25 -10.44 11.90 3.20
N PRO A 26 -9.55 12.13 2.23
CA PRO A 26 -9.08 11.09 1.32
C PRO A 26 -8.40 9.89 2.01
N ALA A 27 -7.72 10.13 3.13
CA ALA A 27 -7.12 9.05 3.91
C ALA A 27 -8.18 8.11 4.51
N ILE A 28 -9.28 8.65 5.00
CA ILE A 28 -10.41 7.87 5.50
C ILE A 28 -11.01 7.00 4.40
N LEU A 29 -11.26 7.58 3.21
CA LEU A 29 -11.77 6.83 2.05
C LEU A 29 -10.85 5.69 1.66
N ALA A 30 -9.54 5.94 1.61
CA ALA A 30 -8.54 4.90 1.34
C ALA A 30 -8.55 3.81 2.40
N THR A 31 -8.63 4.18 3.67
CA THR A 31 -8.66 3.25 4.81
C THR A 31 -9.90 2.37 4.78
N ASP A 32 -11.08 2.96 4.59
CA ASP A 32 -12.34 2.22 4.49
C ASP A 32 -12.31 1.22 3.32
N HIS A 33 -11.77 1.66 2.18
CA HIS A 33 -11.65 0.80 1.01
C HIS A 33 -10.66 -0.35 1.25
N LEU A 34 -9.52 -0.07 1.89
CA LEU A 34 -8.51 -1.08 2.25
C LEU A 34 -9.10 -2.17 3.15
N ILE A 35 -9.79 -1.77 4.23
CA ILE A 35 -10.38 -2.69 5.20
C ILE A 35 -11.47 -3.56 4.54
N ARG A 36 -12.33 -2.96 3.70
CA ARG A 36 -13.37 -3.70 2.96
C ARG A 36 -12.81 -4.77 2.02
N HIS A 37 -11.59 -4.61 1.54
CA HIS A 37 -10.90 -5.56 0.66
C HIS A 37 -9.95 -6.51 1.42
N GLY A 38 -10.02 -6.54 2.75
CA GLY A 38 -9.23 -7.47 3.58
C GLY A 38 -7.79 -7.04 3.85
N GLY A 39 -7.40 -5.81 3.47
CA GLY A 39 -6.12 -5.23 3.84
C GLY A 39 -6.14 -4.60 5.23
N GLN A 40 -4.99 -4.22 5.74
CA GLN A 40 -4.83 -3.56 7.03
C GLN A 40 -3.94 -2.32 6.92
N LEU A 41 -4.20 -1.33 7.78
CA LEU A 41 -3.24 -0.26 7.99
C LEU A 41 -1.98 -0.80 8.66
N ALA A 42 -0.82 -0.47 8.11
CA ALA A 42 0.46 -0.77 8.73
C ALA A 42 0.58 -0.07 10.09
N VAL A 43 1.08 -0.77 11.08
CA VAL A 43 1.46 -0.15 12.37
C VAL A 43 2.87 0.41 12.21
N LEU A 44 3.04 1.71 12.40
CA LEU A 44 4.35 2.35 12.30
C LEU A 44 5.26 1.90 13.42
N SER A 45 6.48 1.50 13.10
CA SER A 45 7.49 1.16 14.11
C SER A 45 7.86 2.39 14.96
N SER A 46 8.32 2.17 16.20
CA SER A 46 8.80 3.24 17.08
C SER A 46 9.91 4.04 16.40
N ARG A 47 10.81 3.38 15.69
CA ARG A 47 11.89 4.00 14.93
C ARG A 47 11.36 4.97 13.86
N THR A 48 10.32 4.59 13.13
CA THR A 48 9.68 5.44 12.13
C THR A 48 9.06 6.67 12.79
N LYS A 49 8.32 6.49 13.90
CA LYS A 49 7.72 7.59 14.65
C LYS A 49 8.77 8.56 15.22
N GLU A 50 9.85 8.04 15.77
CA GLU A 50 10.97 8.84 16.30
C GLU A 50 11.70 9.62 15.20
N THR A 51 11.90 9.01 14.03
CA THR A 51 12.52 9.65 12.88
C THR A 51 11.68 10.80 12.33
N LEU A 52 10.35 10.63 12.30
CA LEU A 52 9.44 11.62 11.73
C LEU A 52 9.09 12.76 12.68
N SER A 53 9.05 12.51 13.99
CA SER A 53 8.62 13.49 14.99
C SER A 53 9.40 14.82 14.97
N PRO A 54 10.72 14.88 14.76
CA PRO A 54 11.46 16.13 14.68
C PRO A 54 11.33 16.86 13.33
N VAL A 55 10.86 16.17 12.28
CA VAL A 55 10.79 16.67 10.90
C VAL A 55 9.40 17.17 10.54
N LEU A 56 8.38 16.49 11.01
CA LEU A 56 6.98 16.79 10.71
C LEU A 56 6.41 17.84 11.69
N SER A 57 5.31 18.47 11.28
CA SER A 57 4.58 19.39 12.16
C SER A 57 4.24 18.71 13.50
N PRO A 58 4.28 19.38 14.63
CA PRO A 58 3.88 18.82 15.93
C PRO A 58 2.46 18.24 15.96
N HIS A 59 1.64 18.63 14.98
CA HIS A 59 0.23 18.24 14.84
C HIS A 59 -0.01 17.06 13.88
N TRP A 60 1.04 16.47 13.30
CA TRP A 60 0.86 15.30 12.46
C TRP A 60 0.21 14.14 13.24
N SER A 61 -0.45 13.22 12.56
CA SER A 61 -1.28 12.17 13.19
C SER A 61 -0.54 11.25 14.17
N LYS A 62 0.80 11.17 14.12
CA LYS A 62 1.67 10.28 14.90
C LYS A 62 1.37 8.79 14.72
N ASP A 63 0.53 8.46 13.75
CA ASP A 63 0.15 7.10 13.38
C ASP A 63 -0.22 7.01 11.89
N ASN A 64 -0.64 5.83 11.45
CA ASN A 64 -1.11 5.59 10.09
C ASN A 64 -2.66 5.69 10.06
N PRO A 65 -3.23 6.47 9.14
CA PRO A 65 -2.62 7.28 8.09
C PRO A 65 -1.70 8.39 8.61
N LEU A 66 -0.53 8.58 7.95
CA LEU A 66 0.38 9.69 8.22
C LEU A 66 -0.22 10.97 7.63
N ASP A 67 -1.03 11.67 8.42
CA ASP A 67 -1.54 12.98 8.02
C ASP A 67 -0.48 14.04 8.30
N LEU A 68 0.12 14.53 7.21
CA LEU A 68 1.17 15.56 7.23
C LEU A 68 0.59 16.96 7.44
N MET A 69 -0.73 17.09 7.50
CA MET A 69 -1.49 18.33 7.62
C MET A 69 -1.49 19.18 6.34
N GLY A 70 -2.37 20.21 6.30
CA GLY A 70 -2.54 21.08 5.12
C GLY A 70 -1.35 22.00 4.82
N ASP A 71 -0.43 22.16 5.76
CA ASP A 71 0.83 22.90 5.64
C ASP A 71 2.03 22.02 5.26
N ALA A 72 1.76 20.78 4.83
CA ALA A 72 2.78 19.85 4.38
C ALA A 72 3.66 20.44 3.26
N THR A 73 4.94 20.18 3.35
CA THR A 73 5.93 20.58 2.34
C THR A 73 6.43 19.37 1.55
N PRO A 74 7.10 19.58 0.38
CA PRO A 74 7.75 18.49 -0.36
C PRO A 74 8.74 17.70 0.53
N ASP A 75 9.43 18.36 1.45
CA ASP A 75 10.37 17.71 2.38
C ASP A 75 9.68 16.81 3.39
N HIS A 76 8.49 17.18 3.85
CA HIS A 76 7.68 16.32 4.71
C HIS A 76 7.30 15.02 4.00
N TYR A 77 6.85 15.08 2.73
CA TYR A 77 6.56 13.91 1.92
C TYR A 77 7.81 13.04 1.69
N ARG A 78 8.95 13.68 1.39
CA ARG A 78 10.24 12.99 1.22
C ARG A 78 10.63 12.24 2.49
N ALA A 79 10.56 12.88 3.65
CA ALA A 79 10.92 12.28 4.93
C ALA A 79 9.98 11.12 5.28
N ALA A 80 8.66 11.32 5.16
CA ALA A 80 7.66 10.30 5.44
C ALA A 80 7.85 9.08 4.54
N LEU A 81 8.04 9.29 3.22
CA LEU A 81 8.25 8.20 2.28
C LEU A 81 9.54 7.42 2.57
N LYS A 82 10.67 8.12 2.82
CA LYS A 82 11.94 7.46 3.18
C LYS A 82 11.81 6.62 4.45
N ALA A 83 11.15 7.12 5.48
CA ALA A 83 10.91 6.38 6.72
C ALA A 83 10.05 5.12 6.49
N CYS A 84 8.95 5.24 5.73
CA CYS A 84 8.07 4.12 5.41
C CYS A 84 8.73 3.04 4.53
N ILE A 85 9.62 3.42 3.60
CA ILE A 85 10.36 2.46 2.76
C ILE A 85 11.21 1.52 3.62
N HIS A 86 11.81 2.02 4.70
CA HIS A 86 12.70 1.25 5.57
C HIS A 86 11.98 0.57 6.75
N ASP A 87 10.66 0.74 6.89
CA ASP A 87 9.89 0.14 7.98
C ASP A 87 9.38 -1.25 7.59
N GLU A 88 9.89 -2.30 8.22
CA GLU A 88 9.54 -3.70 7.94
C GLU A 88 8.07 -4.04 8.26
N GLN A 89 7.37 -3.18 8.98
CA GLN A 89 5.94 -3.34 9.26
C GLN A 89 5.04 -2.89 8.10
N ILE A 90 5.62 -2.40 7.00
CA ILE A 90 4.91 -1.83 5.86
C ILE A 90 5.19 -2.68 4.62
N ASP A 91 4.14 -3.15 3.94
CA ASP A 91 4.25 -3.93 2.70
C ASP A 91 4.07 -3.07 1.44
N GLY A 92 3.30 -1.99 1.55
CA GLY A 92 3.11 -1.03 0.47
C GLY A 92 2.82 0.38 0.99
N ILE A 93 2.97 1.36 0.12
CA ILE A 93 2.82 2.78 0.47
C ILE A 93 1.89 3.45 -0.54
N LEU A 94 0.85 4.09 -0.04
CA LEU A 94 -0.03 4.98 -0.81
C LEU A 94 0.25 6.42 -0.44
N ILE A 95 0.59 7.24 -1.44
CA ILE A 95 0.81 8.67 -1.26
C ILE A 95 -0.39 9.42 -1.83
N ILE A 96 -1.05 10.21 -1.00
CA ILE A 96 -2.22 10.98 -1.40
C ILE A 96 -1.86 12.47 -1.38
N LEU A 97 -2.10 13.16 -2.50
CA LEU A 97 -2.02 14.60 -2.58
C LEU A 97 -3.40 15.20 -2.81
N SER A 98 -3.84 16.01 -1.85
CA SER A 98 -4.96 16.92 -2.00
C SER A 98 -4.44 18.32 -2.31
N PRO A 99 -4.91 19.00 -3.39
CA PRO A 99 -4.40 20.31 -3.74
C PRO A 99 -4.62 21.33 -2.61
N GLN A 100 -3.56 22.01 -2.21
CA GLN A 100 -3.57 23.13 -1.29
C GLN A 100 -3.03 24.38 -2.01
N ALA A 101 -3.45 25.55 -1.57
CA ALA A 101 -3.04 26.81 -2.21
C ALA A 101 -1.53 27.11 -2.10
N VAL A 102 -0.89 26.55 -1.09
CA VAL A 102 0.52 26.81 -0.75
C VAL A 102 1.46 25.67 -1.16
N LEU A 103 0.94 24.61 -1.73
CA LEU A 103 1.71 23.41 -2.07
C LEU A 103 1.73 23.19 -3.58
N ASP A 104 2.92 23.19 -4.19
CA ASP A 104 3.09 22.84 -5.60
C ASP A 104 3.11 21.31 -5.78
N PRO A 105 2.12 20.74 -6.50
CA PRO A 105 2.05 19.32 -6.76
C PRO A 105 3.26 18.75 -7.51
N ALA A 106 3.92 19.55 -8.35
CA ALA A 106 5.08 19.12 -9.11
C ALA A 106 6.34 19.00 -8.21
N GLU A 107 6.51 19.90 -7.26
CA GLU A 107 7.60 19.82 -6.28
C GLU A 107 7.43 18.61 -5.35
N VAL A 108 6.20 18.33 -4.91
CA VAL A 108 5.92 17.12 -4.13
C VAL A 108 6.21 15.86 -4.94
N ALA A 109 5.78 15.83 -6.22
CA ALA A 109 6.06 14.70 -7.09
C ALA A 109 7.57 14.49 -7.31
N ALA A 110 8.35 15.56 -7.44
CA ALA A 110 9.82 15.50 -7.52
C ALA A 110 10.44 14.92 -6.25
N ALA A 111 9.95 15.33 -5.07
CA ALA A 111 10.39 14.80 -3.78
C ALA A 111 10.05 13.31 -3.61
N VAL A 112 8.86 12.91 -4.04
CA VAL A 112 8.41 11.50 -4.05
C VAL A 112 9.25 10.66 -5.01
N LYS A 113 9.49 11.16 -6.22
CA LYS A 113 10.36 10.51 -7.21
C LYS A 113 11.75 10.26 -6.65
N GLU A 114 12.37 11.28 -6.05
CA GLU A 114 13.71 11.17 -5.44
C GLU A 114 13.74 10.12 -4.33
N ALA A 115 12.80 10.18 -3.38
CA ALA A 115 12.73 9.27 -2.25
C ALA A 115 12.39 7.83 -2.67
N GLY A 116 11.59 7.66 -3.72
CA GLY A 116 11.12 6.38 -4.22
C GLY A 116 12.09 5.63 -5.14
N GLN A 117 13.30 6.13 -5.39
CA GLN A 117 14.28 5.46 -6.27
C GLN A 117 14.75 4.12 -5.71
N SER A 118 14.83 3.99 -4.40
CA SER A 118 15.25 2.77 -3.69
C SER A 118 14.05 1.87 -3.44
N ARG A 119 13.58 1.15 -4.48
CA ARG A 119 12.31 0.42 -4.46
C ARG A 119 12.45 -0.99 -3.92
N HIS A 120 12.19 -1.18 -2.66
CA HIS A 120 11.94 -2.51 -2.08
C HIS A 120 10.44 -2.75 -1.80
N LYS A 121 9.59 -1.73 -1.99
CA LYS A 121 8.14 -1.79 -1.72
C LYS A 121 7.33 -1.20 -2.86
N THR A 122 6.08 -1.64 -2.97
CA THR A 122 5.12 -1.04 -3.91
C THR A 122 4.73 0.35 -3.44
N ILE A 123 4.94 1.35 -4.31
CA ILE A 123 4.55 2.74 -4.08
C ILE A 123 3.49 3.10 -5.11
N LEU A 124 2.36 3.61 -4.65
CA LEU A 124 1.24 4.10 -5.46
C LEU A 124 0.95 5.54 -5.08
N ALA A 125 0.44 6.32 -6.00
CA ALA A 125 0.10 7.71 -5.78
C ALA A 125 -1.37 7.99 -6.16
N ALA A 126 -2.07 8.78 -5.34
CA ALA A 126 -3.37 9.34 -5.66
C ALA A 126 -3.24 10.87 -5.71
N TRP A 127 -3.17 11.42 -6.94
CA TRP A 127 -3.02 12.86 -7.19
C TRP A 127 -4.39 13.46 -7.54
N MET A 128 -5.04 14.03 -6.54
CA MET A 128 -6.39 14.59 -6.67
C MET A 128 -6.31 16.01 -7.24
N GLY A 129 -7.25 16.38 -8.13
CA GLY A 129 -7.39 17.78 -8.59
C GLY A 129 -7.16 18.04 -10.07
N GLU A 130 -7.23 17.02 -10.92
CA GLU A 130 -7.21 17.12 -12.40
C GLU A 130 -6.06 17.98 -12.95
N GLN A 131 -6.41 19.12 -13.60
CA GLN A 131 -5.42 20.00 -14.26
C GLN A 131 -4.39 20.61 -13.29
N LYS A 132 -4.80 20.88 -12.03
CA LYS A 132 -3.92 21.49 -11.03
C LYS A 132 -2.74 20.60 -10.65
N VAL A 133 -2.87 19.30 -10.85
CA VAL A 133 -1.88 18.31 -10.47
C VAL A 133 -1.22 17.60 -11.67
N ALA A 134 -1.56 18.04 -12.91
CA ALA A 134 -1.11 17.39 -14.14
C ALA A 134 0.42 17.29 -14.21
N ALA A 135 1.13 18.40 -13.99
CA ALA A 135 2.60 18.42 -14.01
C ALA A 135 3.23 17.44 -13.00
N GLY A 136 2.64 17.32 -11.80
CA GLY A 136 3.10 16.35 -10.80
C GLY A 136 2.84 14.91 -11.23
N ARG A 137 1.72 14.64 -11.91
CA ARG A 137 1.43 13.30 -12.47
C ARG A 137 2.45 12.90 -13.52
N ASP A 138 2.79 13.80 -14.44
CA ASP A 138 3.79 13.55 -15.48
C ASP A 138 5.17 13.20 -14.86
N VAL A 139 5.55 13.85 -13.76
CA VAL A 139 6.79 13.56 -13.03
C VAL A 139 6.77 12.15 -12.42
N LEU A 140 5.64 11.74 -11.83
CA LEU A 140 5.49 10.42 -11.21
C LEU A 140 5.40 9.31 -12.27
N ASP A 141 4.67 9.54 -13.36
CA ASP A 141 4.57 8.60 -14.47
C ASP A 141 5.94 8.36 -15.11
N ALA A 142 6.72 9.42 -15.34
CA ALA A 142 8.10 9.32 -15.81
C ALA A 142 9.02 8.59 -14.82
N ALA A 143 8.67 8.57 -13.54
CA ALA A 143 9.35 7.81 -12.49
C ALA A 143 8.79 6.39 -12.34
N HIS A 144 7.84 5.96 -13.17
CA HIS A 144 7.13 4.68 -13.08
C HIS A 144 6.43 4.46 -11.72
N ILE A 145 5.93 5.51 -11.10
CA ILE A 145 5.07 5.43 -9.92
C ILE A 145 3.63 5.53 -10.43
N PRO A 146 2.82 4.48 -10.31
CA PRO A 146 1.44 4.49 -10.78
C PRO A 146 0.62 5.58 -10.11
N VAL A 147 -0.09 6.40 -10.90
CA VAL A 147 -0.85 7.54 -10.41
C VAL A 147 -2.34 7.34 -10.67
N TYR A 148 -3.13 7.53 -9.64
CA TYR A 148 -4.59 7.41 -9.68
C TYR A 148 -5.25 8.75 -9.37
N ARG A 149 -6.47 8.91 -9.87
CA ARG A 149 -7.29 10.11 -9.60
C ARG A 149 -7.88 10.09 -8.19
N TYR A 150 -8.21 8.90 -7.69
CA TYR A 150 -8.84 8.69 -6.40
C TYR A 150 -8.08 7.63 -5.60
N PRO A 151 -8.01 7.78 -4.26
CA PRO A 151 -7.28 6.86 -3.41
C PRO A 151 -7.88 5.45 -3.39
N GLU A 152 -9.20 5.31 -3.54
CA GLU A 152 -9.87 4.02 -3.59
C GLU A 152 -9.40 3.18 -4.78
N SER A 153 -9.21 3.81 -5.95
CA SER A 153 -8.71 3.12 -7.14
C SER A 153 -7.26 2.63 -6.95
N ALA A 154 -6.43 3.41 -6.26
CA ALA A 154 -5.08 3.01 -5.93
C ALA A 154 -5.06 1.80 -4.98
N VAL A 155 -5.91 1.83 -3.94
CA VAL A 155 -6.06 0.73 -2.98
C VAL A 155 -6.57 -0.53 -3.68
N GLU A 156 -7.58 -0.41 -4.56
CA GLU A 156 -8.12 -1.55 -5.31
C GLU A 156 -7.03 -2.24 -6.14
N VAL A 157 -6.22 -1.46 -6.85
CA VAL A 157 -5.12 -2.02 -7.65
C VAL A 157 -4.05 -2.63 -6.75
N PHE A 158 -3.71 -2.00 -5.63
CA PHE A 158 -2.76 -2.55 -4.66
C PHE A 158 -3.22 -3.92 -4.15
N MET A 159 -4.49 -4.05 -3.75
CA MET A 159 -5.04 -5.31 -3.27
C MET A 159 -5.05 -6.41 -4.35
N LYS A 160 -5.37 -6.04 -5.61
CA LYS A 160 -5.30 -6.98 -6.74
C LYS A 160 -3.87 -7.44 -7.04
N MET A 161 -2.89 -6.52 -6.99
CA MET A 161 -1.47 -6.87 -7.17
C MET A 161 -1.00 -7.85 -6.09
N TYR A 162 -1.38 -7.59 -4.85
CA TYR A 162 -1.03 -8.46 -3.73
C TYR A 162 -1.65 -9.85 -3.86
N ALA A 163 -2.96 -9.91 -4.15
CA ALA A 163 -3.66 -11.18 -4.37
C ALA A 163 -3.06 -11.98 -5.53
N TYR A 164 -2.67 -11.31 -6.61
CA TYR A 164 -1.99 -11.94 -7.74
C TYR A 164 -0.61 -12.50 -7.35
N GLY A 165 0.19 -11.72 -6.62
CA GLY A 165 1.50 -12.17 -6.12
C GLY A 165 1.38 -13.42 -5.26
N LYS A 166 0.41 -13.45 -4.35
CA LYS A 166 0.13 -14.62 -3.51
C LYS A 166 -0.36 -15.83 -4.31
N ALA A 167 -1.22 -15.62 -5.30
CA ALA A 167 -1.64 -16.70 -6.18
C ALA A 167 -0.46 -17.33 -6.95
N LEU A 168 0.50 -16.50 -7.38
CA LEU A 168 1.74 -17.00 -7.99
C LEU A 168 2.60 -17.80 -7.01
N GLU A 169 2.78 -17.32 -5.78
CA GLU A 169 3.52 -18.06 -4.74
C GLU A 169 2.92 -19.46 -4.56
N LEU A 170 1.60 -19.56 -4.39
CA LEU A 170 0.89 -20.84 -4.26
C LEU A 170 1.07 -21.78 -5.47
N VAL A 171 1.11 -21.24 -6.68
CA VAL A 171 1.35 -22.04 -7.90
C VAL A 171 2.78 -22.59 -7.95
N TYR A 172 3.75 -21.84 -7.42
CA TYR A 172 5.15 -22.25 -7.40
C TYR A 172 5.55 -23.04 -6.14
N GLU A 173 4.69 -23.10 -5.11
CA GLU A 173 4.89 -24.00 -3.98
C GLU A 173 4.85 -25.44 -4.49
N THR A 174 6.00 -26.15 -4.37
CA THR A 174 6.05 -27.57 -4.70
C THR A 174 5.18 -28.30 -3.69
N PRO A 175 4.17 -29.11 -4.12
CA PRO A 175 3.38 -29.90 -3.18
C PRO A 175 4.31 -30.74 -2.30
N PRO A 176 4.07 -30.85 -1.00
CA PRO A 176 4.82 -31.78 -0.18
C PRO A 176 4.73 -33.16 -0.80
N ASP A 177 5.87 -33.89 -0.83
CA ASP A 177 6.02 -35.22 -1.45
C ASP A 177 4.74 -36.04 -1.26
N ILE A 178 4.16 -36.52 -2.36
CA ILE A 178 3.01 -37.44 -2.33
C ILE A 178 3.41 -38.59 -1.39
N PRO A 179 2.63 -38.89 -0.33
CA PRO A 179 2.97 -39.96 0.59
C PRO A 179 3.18 -41.25 -0.18
N LYS A 180 4.39 -41.84 -0.12
CA LYS A 180 4.78 -43.10 -0.82
C LYS A 180 3.91 -44.30 -0.47
N ARG A 181 2.83 -44.15 0.26
CA ARG A 181 1.85 -45.16 0.68
C ARG A 181 0.40 -44.77 0.37
N PHE A 182 0.13 -44.29 -0.83
CA PHE A 182 -1.23 -44.31 -1.33
C PHE A 182 -1.46 -45.72 -1.95
N LYS A 183 -1.99 -46.67 -1.17
CA LYS A 183 -2.59 -47.90 -1.69
C LYS A 183 -4.07 -47.60 -1.93
N PRO A 184 -4.50 -47.44 -3.18
CA PRO A 184 -5.93 -47.32 -3.46
C PRO A 184 -6.60 -48.62 -3.00
N LYS A 185 -7.65 -48.54 -2.19
CA LYS A 185 -8.52 -49.68 -1.83
C LYS A 185 -9.42 -50.00 -3.03
N THR A 186 -8.84 -50.58 -4.06
CA THR A 186 -9.54 -50.96 -5.30
C THR A 186 -10.48 -52.16 -5.10
N GLU A 187 -10.36 -52.93 -4.05
CA GLU A 187 -11.20 -54.10 -3.79
C GLU A 187 -12.58 -53.78 -3.16
N GLU A 188 -12.73 -52.61 -2.50
CA GLU A 188 -14.01 -52.20 -1.90
C GLU A 188 -14.92 -51.40 -2.87
N ALA A 189 -14.45 -51.05 -4.05
CA ALA A 189 -15.22 -50.27 -5.05
C ALA A 189 -15.93 -51.15 -6.11
N LEU A 190 -15.78 -52.46 -6.03
CA LEU A 190 -16.34 -53.44 -7.00
C LEU A 190 -17.36 -54.39 -6.40
N GLN A 191 -17.96 -54.07 -5.24
CA GLN A 191 -19.13 -54.82 -4.69
C GLN A 191 -20.41 -54.00 -4.75
#